data_525c65781f443dffadaa9cfdb70733f7
#
_entry.id   525c65781f443dffadaa9cfdb70733f7
#
_cell.length_a   1.000
_cell.length_b   1.000
_cell.length_c   1.000
_cell.angle_alpha   90.00
_cell.angle_beta   90.00
_cell.angle_gamma   90.00
#
_symmetry.space_group_name_H-M   'P 1'
#
loop_
_entity.id
_entity.type
_entity.pdbx_description
1 polymer ?
#
loop_
_entity_poly.entity_id
_entity_poly.type
_entity_poly.pdbx_seq_one_letter_code
_entity_poly.pdbx_strand_id
1 'polypeptide(L)'
;ALVEQTCSSLGIKTGRVSINDFGALPFVMMAQIETVVKRAHPELKLIALPDFKEHAKYSSSFGRFRRSRLYLPGNQPKLFLNAGIHKPDCIILDLEDSVPPAEKDGARFIVRNALRTLDFFGSERMVRINQGELGMKDLEAVIPHNVHTVLLPKAETAEQVVAMEAKVNEILKKEGLKQQVYYMPILESALGILNAREIAMASKNNVGLAMG
;
A
#
# COMPACT_ATOMS: atom_id res chain seq x y z
N ALA A 1 20.03 13.64 13.15
CA ALA A 1 19.76 14.09 11.76
C ALA A 1 18.41 13.54 11.23
N LEU A 2 18.24 12.21 10.96
CA LEU A 2 16.99 11.68 10.37
C LEU A 2 15.74 11.95 11.22
N VAL A 3 15.83 11.72 12.53
CA VAL A 3 14.71 11.96 13.47
C VAL A 3 14.30 13.43 13.47
N GLU A 4 15.25 14.34 13.59
CA GLU A 4 15.01 15.79 13.57
C GLU A 4 14.38 16.23 12.24
N GLN A 5 14.93 15.76 11.14
CA GLN A 5 14.39 16.04 9.80
C GLN A 5 12.94 15.54 9.66
N THR A 6 12.67 14.32 10.13
CA THR A 6 11.31 13.73 10.07
C THR A 6 10.34 14.53 10.93
N CYS A 7 10.73 14.87 12.18
CA CYS A 7 9.92 15.69 13.06
C CYS A 7 9.66 17.08 12.46
N SER A 8 10.68 17.71 11.89
CA SER A 8 10.54 19.02 11.22
C SER A 8 9.56 18.93 10.03
N SER A 9 9.65 17.89 9.20
CA SER A 9 8.71 17.66 8.09
C SER A 9 7.26 17.50 8.56
N LEU A 10 7.07 16.96 9.76
CA LEU A 10 5.77 16.82 10.41
C LEU A 10 5.34 18.08 11.18
N GLY A 11 6.12 19.17 11.14
CA GLY A 11 5.80 20.43 11.83
C GLY A 11 6.05 20.41 13.32
N ILE A 12 6.71 19.39 13.85
CA ILE A 12 7.05 19.29 15.30
C ILE A 12 8.28 20.15 15.57
N LYS A 13 8.08 21.22 16.31
CA LYS A 13 9.15 22.20 16.65
C LYS A 13 9.81 21.92 17.98
N THR A 14 9.07 21.37 18.92
CA THR A 14 9.52 21.10 20.29
C THR A 14 8.95 19.78 20.78
N GLY A 15 9.75 19.02 21.51
CA GLY A 15 9.31 17.73 22.07
C GLY A 15 10.49 16.86 22.46
N ARG A 16 10.20 15.77 23.15
CA ARG A 16 11.17 14.72 23.44
C ARG A 16 10.79 13.46 22.69
N VAL A 17 11.70 12.99 21.81
CA VAL A 17 11.54 11.73 21.08
C VAL A 17 12.51 10.72 21.68
N SER A 18 12.00 9.55 22.07
CA SER A 18 12.81 8.40 22.51
C SER A 18 12.63 7.27 21.52
N ILE A 19 13.71 6.71 21.02
CA ILE A 19 13.72 5.64 20.03
C ILE A 19 14.62 4.51 20.52
N ASN A 20 14.10 3.29 20.53
CA ASN A 20 14.90 2.09 20.68
C ASN A 20 15.11 1.52 19.27
N ASP A 21 16.29 1.71 18.72
CA ASP A 21 16.64 1.25 17.37
C ASP A 21 17.35 -0.11 17.43
N PHE A 22 16.80 -1.09 16.73
CA PHE A 22 17.36 -2.42 16.56
C PHE A 22 17.85 -2.65 15.12
N GLY A 23 18.36 -1.61 14.47
CA GLY A 23 18.82 -1.65 13.10
C GLY A 23 17.70 -1.38 12.08
N ALA A 24 16.76 -0.51 12.42
CA ALA A 24 15.69 -0.11 11.50
C ALA A 24 16.25 0.70 10.32
N LEU A 25 15.76 0.38 9.13
CA LEU A 25 16.08 1.19 7.94
C LEU A 25 15.43 2.59 8.03
N PRO A 26 16.03 3.59 7.38
CA PRO A 26 15.53 4.96 7.41
C PRO A 26 14.05 5.09 7.08
N PHE A 27 13.54 4.40 6.06
CA PHE A 27 12.15 4.46 5.66
C PHE A 27 11.18 3.92 6.73
N VAL A 28 11.64 2.90 7.50
CA VAL A 28 10.86 2.33 8.63
C VAL A 28 10.83 3.31 9.79
N MET A 29 11.99 3.88 10.15
CA MET A 29 12.10 4.85 11.22
C MET A 29 11.21 6.07 10.95
N MET A 30 11.24 6.61 9.73
CA MET A 30 10.36 7.72 9.31
C MET A 30 8.88 7.35 9.45
N ALA A 31 8.48 6.15 9.03
CA ALA A 31 7.10 5.68 9.14
C ALA A 31 6.65 5.56 10.60
N GLN A 32 7.51 5.03 11.48
CA GLN A 32 7.19 4.88 12.89
C GLN A 32 7.09 6.22 13.63
N ILE A 33 7.98 7.17 13.33
CA ILE A 33 7.89 8.54 13.88
C ILE A 33 6.57 9.18 13.42
N GLU A 34 6.22 9.11 12.14
CA GLU A 34 4.96 9.66 11.64
C GLU A 34 3.75 9.01 12.31
N THR A 35 3.79 7.68 12.53
CA THR A 35 2.72 6.95 13.21
C THR A 35 2.51 7.49 14.63
N VAL A 36 3.56 7.60 15.42
CA VAL A 36 3.47 8.09 16.79
C VAL A 36 2.98 9.53 16.84
N VAL A 37 3.51 10.38 15.96
CA VAL A 37 3.10 11.80 15.89
C VAL A 37 1.61 11.90 15.51
N LYS A 38 1.14 11.16 14.52
CA LYS A 38 -0.28 11.20 14.10
C LYS A 38 -1.24 10.55 15.11
N ARG A 39 -0.77 9.60 15.90
CA ARG A 39 -1.56 9.07 17.03
C ARG A 39 -1.74 10.12 18.14
N ALA A 40 -0.70 10.93 18.41
CA ALA A 40 -0.76 12.02 19.38
C ALA A 40 -1.50 13.25 18.84
N HIS A 41 -1.44 13.48 17.53
CA HIS A 41 -1.99 14.63 16.82
C HIS A 41 -2.78 14.19 15.57
N PRO A 42 -3.98 13.62 15.72
CA PRO A 42 -4.77 13.10 14.62
C PRO A 42 -5.17 14.14 13.55
N GLU A 43 -5.22 15.40 13.95
CA GLU A 43 -5.52 16.55 13.08
C GLU A 43 -4.38 16.90 12.11
N LEU A 44 -3.18 16.39 12.34
CA LEU A 44 -1.99 16.76 11.59
C LEU A 44 -2.04 16.18 10.16
N LYS A 45 -2.04 17.07 9.18
CA LYS A 45 -2.08 16.70 7.75
C LYS A 45 -0.70 16.56 7.12
N LEU A 46 0.34 17.08 7.76
CA LEU A 46 1.70 16.98 7.25
C LEU A 46 2.18 15.53 7.21
N ILE A 47 3.01 15.23 6.24
CA ILE A 47 3.57 13.89 6.00
C ILE A 47 5.09 13.97 5.89
N ALA A 48 5.77 12.91 6.30
CA ALA A 48 7.20 12.76 6.15
C ALA A 48 7.50 11.64 5.14
N LEU A 49 7.97 12.00 3.95
CA LEU A 49 8.24 11.06 2.87
C LEU A 49 9.74 10.90 2.64
N PRO A 50 10.24 9.66 2.50
CA PRO A 50 11.57 9.44 1.96
C PRO A 50 11.62 9.80 0.48
N ASP A 51 12.84 10.01 -0.07
CA ASP A 51 13.03 10.24 -1.50
C ASP A 51 12.40 9.12 -2.33
N PHE A 52 11.84 9.48 -3.48
CA PHE A 52 11.35 8.50 -4.44
C PHE A 52 12.51 8.02 -5.32
N LYS A 53 12.97 6.79 -5.11
CA LYS A 53 14.13 6.23 -5.79
C LYS A 53 13.80 5.84 -7.24
N GLU A 54 14.76 5.98 -8.15
CA GLU A 54 14.57 5.69 -9.58
C GLU A 54 14.15 4.25 -9.85
N HIS A 55 14.77 3.29 -9.16
CA HIS A 55 14.43 1.87 -9.27
C HIS A 55 12.98 1.54 -8.83
N ALA A 56 12.29 2.46 -8.18
CA ALA A 56 10.89 2.30 -7.76
C ALA A 56 9.88 2.94 -8.75
N LYS A 57 10.34 3.52 -9.87
CA LYS A 57 9.50 4.28 -10.81
C LYS A 57 9.04 3.50 -12.05
N TYR A 58 9.32 2.20 -12.15
CA TYR A 58 8.86 1.38 -13.28
C TYR A 58 7.33 1.19 -13.27
N SER A 59 6.78 0.87 -14.44
CA SER A 59 5.36 0.62 -14.64
C SER A 59 5.05 -0.87 -14.78
N SER A 60 3.78 -1.23 -14.68
CA SER A 60 3.25 -2.55 -15.01
C SER A 60 2.39 -2.49 -16.27
N SER A 61 1.89 -3.64 -16.72
CA SER A 61 1.01 -3.75 -17.88
C SER A 61 -0.16 -4.70 -17.61
N PHE A 62 -1.26 -4.49 -18.33
CA PHE A 62 -2.46 -5.32 -18.21
C PHE A 62 -2.17 -6.80 -18.47
N GLY A 63 -1.47 -7.11 -19.54
CA GLY A 63 -1.17 -8.48 -19.99
C GLY A 63 0.01 -9.16 -19.29
N ARG A 64 0.51 -8.56 -18.20
CA ARG A 64 1.62 -9.15 -17.42
C ARG A 64 1.21 -10.48 -16.82
N PHE A 65 2.11 -11.46 -16.82
CA PHE A 65 1.93 -12.71 -16.07
C PHE A 65 2.00 -12.47 -14.55
N ARG A 66 1.09 -13.11 -13.81
CA ARG A 66 0.95 -13.00 -12.35
C ARG A 66 0.87 -14.39 -11.70
N ARG A 67 1.75 -15.30 -12.14
CA ARG A 67 1.78 -16.72 -11.76
C ARG A 67 2.20 -16.91 -10.31
N SER A 68 3.25 -16.18 -9.88
CA SER A 68 3.77 -16.22 -8.52
C SER A 68 3.50 -14.88 -7.82
N ARG A 69 2.89 -14.94 -6.64
CA ARG A 69 2.49 -13.79 -5.85
C ARG A 69 2.98 -13.97 -4.42
N LEU A 70 3.98 -13.19 -4.02
CA LEU A 70 4.58 -13.25 -2.69
C LEU A 70 3.89 -12.26 -1.74
N TYR A 71 3.16 -12.80 -0.75
CA TYR A 71 2.53 -12.00 0.30
C TYR A 71 3.52 -11.65 1.41
N LEU A 72 3.52 -10.40 1.83
CA LEU A 72 4.39 -9.85 2.88
C LEU A 72 3.57 -8.98 3.84
N PRO A 73 3.50 -9.31 5.14
CA PRO A 73 2.78 -8.49 6.11
C PRO A 73 3.32 -7.06 6.18
N GLY A 74 2.43 -6.07 6.05
CA GLY A 74 2.77 -4.65 5.94
C GLY A 74 3.49 -4.07 7.17
N ASN A 75 3.36 -4.73 8.32
CA ASN A 75 4.05 -4.38 9.57
C ASN A 75 5.40 -5.11 9.75
N GLN A 76 5.86 -5.92 8.78
CA GLN A 76 7.12 -6.68 8.86
C GLN A 76 8.12 -6.25 7.78
N PRO A 77 8.67 -5.04 7.83
CA PRO A 77 9.52 -4.47 6.78
C PRO A 77 10.80 -5.26 6.52
N LYS A 78 11.28 -6.05 7.48
CA LYS A 78 12.44 -6.94 7.29
C LYS A 78 12.24 -7.95 6.16
N LEU A 79 10.99 -8.35 5.89
CA LEU A 79 10.65 -9.29 4.83
C LEU A 79 10.67 -8.61 3.44
N PHE A 80 10.54 -7.29 3.38
CA PHE A 80 10.49 -6.56 2.12
C PHE A 80 11.84 -6.47 1.43
N LEU A 81 12.93 -6.38 2.22
CA LEU A 81 14.28 -6.09 1.74
C LEU A 81 14.77 -7.04 0.65
N ASN A 82 14.52 -8.31 0.85
CA ASN A 82 15.02 -9.36 -0.04
C ASN A 82 13.90 -9.97 -0.92
N ALA A 83 12.69 -9.45 -0.85
CA ALA A 83 11.54 -10.02 -1.54
C ALA A 83 11.75 -10.12 -3.06
N GLY A 84 12.31 -9.07 -3.66
CA GLY A 84 12.57 -9.01 -5.09
C GLY A 84 13.67 -9.96 -5.57
N ILE A 85 14.59 -10.39 -4.70
CA ILE A 85 15.67 -11.33 -5.04
C ILE A 85 15.11 -12.70 -5.45
N HIS A 86 13.96 -13.08 -4.88
CA HIS A 86 13.25 -14.32 -5.24
C HIS A 86 12.56 -14.25 -6.61
N LYS A 87 12.57 -13.09 -7.26
CA LYS A 87 11.98 -12.82 -8.59
C LYS A 87 10.54 -13.35 -8.75
N PRO A 88 9.64 -13.09 -7.79
CA PRO A 88 8.23 -13.41 -8.02
C PRO A 88 7.67 -12.51 -9.12
N ASP A 89 6.63 -12.96 -9.82
CA ASP A 89 5.93 -12.08 -10.78
C ASP A 89 5.35 -10.85 -10.04
N CYS A 90 4.84 -11.05 -8.82
CA CYS A 90 4.23 -10.00 -8.00
C CYS A 90 4.67 -10.08 -6.54
N ILE A 91 4.82 -8.91 -5.92
CA ILE A 91 4.98 -8.76 -4.46
C ILE A 91 3.75 -8.04 -3.93
N ILE A 92 3.08 -8.64 -2.95
CA ILE A 92 1.89 -8.11 -2.29
C ILE A 92 2.28 -7.62 -0.91
N LEU A 93 2.23 -6.30 -0.71
CA LEU A 93 2.36 -5.67 0.59
C LEU A 93 0.96 -5.65 1.24
N ASP A 94 0.79 -6.44 2.27
CA ASP A 94 -0.52 -6.70 2.85
C ASP A 94 -0.82 -5.77 4.03
N LEU A 95 -1.95 -5.06 3.94
CA LEU A 95 -2.44 -4.19 5.02
C LEU A 95 -3.66 -4.80 5.75
N GLU A 96 -4.16 -5.94 5.27
CA GLU A 96 -5.40 -6.54 5.75
C GLU A 96 -5.14 -7.60 6.83
N ASP A 97 -5.45 -8.86 6.60
CA ASP A 97 -5.52 -9.92 7.62
C ASP A 97 -4.18 -10.22 8.31
N SER A 98 -3.06 -10.03 7.62
CA SER A 98 -1.73 -10.29 8.20
C SER A 98 -1.26 -9.20 9.19
N VAL A 99 -1.98 -8.09 9.31
CA VAL A 99 -1.63 -6.95 10.16
C VAL A 99 -2.64 -6.81 11.30
N PRO A 100 -2.20 -6.87 12.57
CA PRO A 100 -3.08 -6.65 13.73
C PRO A 100 -3.77 -5.28 13.68
N PRO A 101 -5.01 -5.15 14.14
CA PRO A 101 -5.76 -3.88 14.12
C PRO A 101 -4.99 -2.68 14.71
N ALA A 102 -4.26 -2.89 15.80
CA ALA A 102 -3.49 -1.84 16.48
C ALA A 102 -2.26 -1.36 15.69
N GLU A 103 -1.86 -2.06 14.63
CA GLU A 103 -0.67 -1.75 13.83
C GLU A 103 -1.01 -1.28 12.40
N LYS A 104 -2.29 -1.29 12.02
CA LYS A 104 -2.71 -0.99 10.63
C LYS A 104 -2.33 0.42 10.16
N ASP A 105 -2.39 1.41 11.04
CA ASP A 105 -1.97 2.77 10.74
C ASP A 105 -0.46 2.88 10.49
N GLY A 106 0.34 2.23 11.34
CA GLY A 106 1.79 2.16 11.18
C GLY A 106 2.22 1.36 9.95
N ALA A 107 1.58 0.22 9.70
CA ALA A 107 1.83 -0.61 8.52
C ALA A 107 1.58 0.17 7.22
N ARG A 108 0.53 0.99 7.16
CA ARG A 108 0.22 1.86 6.02
C ARG A 108 1.38 2.78 5.66
N PHE A 109 2.00 3.42 6.66
CA PHE A 109 3.13 4.31 6.40
C PHE A 109 4.41 3.54 6.07
N ILE A 110 4.62 2.36 6.66
CA ILE A 110 5.74 1.48 6.30
C ILE A 110 5.61 1.04 4.84
N VAL A 111 4.46 0.55 4.42
CA VAL A 111 4.18 0.13 3.03
C VAL A 111 4.36 1.31 2.07
N ARG A 112 3.79 2.46 2.38
CA ARG A 112 3.97 3.70 1.60
C ARG A 112 5.44 4.04 1.39
N ASN A 113 6.22 4.05 2.46
CA ASN A 113 7.63 4.41 2.40
C ASN A 113 8.45 3.33 1.68
N ALA A 114 8.12 2.05 1.84
CA ALA A 114 8.74 0.93 1.12
C ALA A 114 8.53 1.05 -0.39
N LEU A 115 7.32 1.40 -0.83
CA LEU A 115 7.00 1.66 -2.24
C LEU A 115 7.87 2.77 -2.86
N ARG A 116 8.37 3.71 -2.08
CA ARG A 116 9.23 4.80 -2.55
C ARG A 116 10.71 4.42 -2.60
N THR A 117 11.13 3.49 -1.75
CA THR A 117 12.56 3.31 -1.44
C THR A 117 13.14 1.95 -1.80
N LEU A 118 12.32 0.90 -1.82
CA LEU A 118 12.82 -0.45 -2.04
C LEU A 118 12.84 -0.84 -3.51
N ASP A 119 13.87 -1.58 -3.89
CA ASP A 119 13.95 -2.22 -5.19
C ASP A 119 13.27 -3.60 -5.12
N PHE A 120 12.19 -3.77 -5.86
CA PHE A 120 11.52 -5.05 -6.02
C PHE A 120 11.93 -5.76 -7.32
N PHE A 121 13.04 -5.34 -7.92
CA PHE A 121 13.68 -5.98 -9.07
C PHE A 121 12.72 -6.26 -10.23
N GLY A 122 11.81 -5.34 -10.51
CA GLY A 122 10.84 -5.45 -11.58
C GLY A 122 9.60 -6.31 -11.27
N SER A 123 9.46 -6.88 -10.07
CA SER A 123 8.22 -7.54 -9.65
C SER A 123 7.05 -6.54 -9.62
N GLU A 124 5.83 -6.99 -9.97
CA GLU A 124 4.66 -6.11 -9.89
C GLU A 124 4.36 -5.73 -8.44
N ARG A 125 4.13 -4.46 -8.20
CA ARG A 125 3.97 -3.86 -6.87
C ARG A 125 2.50 -3.83 -6.53
N MET A 126 2.09 -4.79 -5.72
CA MET A 126 0.70 -4.95 -5.31
C MET A 126 0.50 -4.56 -3.85
N VAL A 127 -0.67 -4.02 -3.52
CA VAL A 127 -1.08 -3.75 -2.15
C VAL A 127 -2.45 -4.37 -1.91
N ARG A 128 -2.56 -5.23 -0.90
CA ARG A 128 -3.87 -5.65 -0.39
C ARG A 128 -4.33 -4.64 0.66
N ILE A 129 -5.39 -3.91 0.36
CA ILE A 129 -5.97 -2.90 1.24
C ILE A 129 -6.91 -3.51 2.27
N ASN A 130 -7.26 -2.77 3.30
CA ASN A 130 -8.32 -3.15 4.22
C ASN A 130 -9.71 -3.01 3.55
N GLN A 131 -10.75 -3.49 4.22
CA GLN A 131 -12.14 -3.31 3.81
C GLN A 131 -12.67 -1.94 4.23
N GLY A 132 -13.73 -1.49 3.54
CA GLY A 132 -14.50 -0.30 3.90
C GLY A 132 -13.68 0.98 4.00
N GLU A 133 -14.01 1.83 4.96
CA GLU A 133 -13.34 3.14 5.15
C GLU A 133 -11.84 3.04 5.42
N LEU A 134 -11.42 1.96 6.08
CA LEU A 134 -10.00 1.77 6.36
C LEU A 134 -9.22 1.53 5.06
N GLY A 135 -9.81 0.78 4.12
CA GLY A 135 -9.25 0.58 2.78
C GLY A 135 -9.17 1.88 1.97
N MET A 136 -10.16 2.76 2.10
CA MET A 136 -10.10 4.07 1.44
C MET A 136 -8.95 4.94 1.98
N LYS A 137 -8.66 4.86 3.28
CA LYS A 137 -7.47 5.51 3.89
C LYS A 137 -6.17 4.87 3.44
N ASP A 138 -6.15 3.55 3.20
CA ASP A 138 -5.00 2.86 2.64
C ASP A 138 -4.69 3.36 1.22
N LEU A 139 -5.73 3.49 0.37
CA LEU A 139 -5.58 4.03 -0.98
C LEU A 139 -4.98 5.44 -0.97
N GLU A 140 -5.47 6.33 -0.12
CA GLU A 140 -4.92 7.70 0.02
C GLU A 140 -3.42 7.69 0.34
N ALA A 141 -2.98 6.73 1.16
CA ALA A 141 -1.58 6.65 1.55
C ALA A 141 -0.69 6.00 0.49
N VAL A 142 -1.17 5.02 -0.29
CA VAL A 142 -0.29 4.19 -1.13
C VAL A 142 -0.35 4.53 -2.62
N ILE A 143 -1.52 4.95 -3.15
CA ILE A 143 -1.70 5.21 -4.58
C ILE A 143 -0.70 6.25 -5.13
N PRO A 144 -0.39 7.36 -4.43
CA PRO A 144 0.58 8.34 -4.93
C PRO A 144 2.01 7.81 -5.08
N HIS A 145 2.27 6.57 -4.67
CA HIS A 145 3.61 6.01 -4.57
C HIS A 145 3.84 4.81 -5.50
N ASN A 146 3.26 4.87 -6.70
CA ASN A 146 3.44 3.92 -7.78
C ASN A 146 3.04 2.48 -7.43
N VAL A 147 1.85 2.30 -6.84
CA VAL A 147 1.18 1.00 -6.76
C VAL A 147 0.75 0.59 -8.16
N HIS A 148 1.05 -0.64 -8.57
CA HIS A 148 0.64 -1.16 -9.87
C HIS A 148 -0.73 -1.82 -9.82
N THR A 149 -1.00 -2.60 -8.77
CA THR A 149 -2.26 -3.33 -8.62
C THR A 149 -2.75 -3.27 -7.18
N VAL A 150 -4.02 -2.94 -7.02
CA VAL A 150 -4.71 -3.00 -5.72
C VAL A 150 -5.48 -4.30 -5.64
N LEU A 151 -5.27 -5.04 -4.55
CA LEU A 151 -6.09 -6.20 -4.19
C LEU A 151 -7.22 -5.74 -3.27
N LEU A 152 -8.45 -6.00 -3.71
CA LEU A 152 -9.66 -5.74 -2.92
C LEU A 152 -10.07 -7.03 -2.20
N PRO A 153 -9.85 -7.15 -0.88
CA PRO A 153 -10.22 -8.36 -0.14
C PRO A 153 -11.72 -8.48 0.01
N LYS A 154 -12.20 -9.72 0.16
CA LYS A 154 -13.60 -10.06 0.46
C LYS A 154 -14.57 -9.32 -0.46
N ALA A 155 -14.27 -9.33 -1.76
CA ALA A 155 -15.11 -8.72 -2.78
C ALA A 155 -16.37 -9.57 -2.97
N GLU A 156 -17.52 -8.97 -2.75
CA GLU A 156 -18.84 -9.61 -2.84
C GLU A 156 -19.74 -8.97 -3.90
N THR A 157 -19.50 -7.72 -4.27
CA THR A 157 -20.33 -7.01 -5.25
C THR A 157 -19.50 -6.17 -6.22
N ALA A 158 -20.08 -5.88 -7.39
CA ALA A 158 -19.50 -5.00 -8.41
C ALA A 158 -19.29 -3.57 -7.88
N GLU A 159 -20.22 -3.08 -7.04
CA GLU A 159 -20.20 -1.74 -6.46
C GLU A 159 -18.96 -1.49 -5.61
N GLN A 160 -18.45 -2.52 -4.92
CA GLN A 160 -17.21 -2.41 -4.14
C GLN A 160 -16.01 -2.11 -5.05
N VAL A 161 -15.94 -2.75 -6.21
CA VAL A 161 -14.88 -2.50 -7.21
C VAL A 161 -15.02 -1.09 -7.79
N VAL A 162 -16.23 -0.69 -8.16
CA VAL A 162 -16.53 0.64 -8.70
C VAL A 162 -16.19 1.74 -7.69
N ALA A 163 -16.54 1.55 -6.42
CA ALA A 163 -16.22 2.52 -5.36
C ALA A 163 -14.71 2.65 -5.14
N MET A 164 -13.99 1.53 -5.13
CA MET A 164 -12.53 1.52 -5.03
C MET A 164 -11.90 2.25 -6.24
N GLU A 165 -12.33 1.93 -7.46
CA GLU A 165 -11.82 2.58 -8.68
C GLU A 165 -12.10 4.09 -8.69
N ALA A 166 -13.30 4.49 -8.27
CA ALA A 166 -13.65 5.91 -8.14
C ALA A 166 -12.71 6.65 -7.18
N LYS A 167 -12.40 6.03 -6.02
CA LYS A 167 -11.45 6.58 -5.05
C LYS A 167 -10.03 6.67 -5.60
N VAL A 168 -9.57 5.65 -6.30
CA VAL A 168 -8.24 5.67 -6.96
C VAL A 168 -8.17 6.81 -7.97
N ASN A 169 -9.19 6.96 -8.82
CA ASN A 169 -9.25 8.02 -9.82
C ASN A 169 -9.30 9.43 -9.19
N GLU A 170 -10.02 9.60 -8.08
CA GLU A 170 -10.03 10.83 -7.29
C GLU A 170 -8.62 11.20 -6.82
N ILE A 171 -7.90 10.22 -6.24
CA ILE A 171 -6.54 10.42 -5.73
C ILE A 171 -5.58 10.78 -6.88
N LEU A 172 -5.60 10.02 -7.97
CA LEU A 172 -4.74 10.27 -9.13
C LEU A 172 -4.97 11.67 -9.70
N LYS A 173 -6.22 12.09 -9.83
CA LYS A 173 -6.59 13.42 -10.30
C LYS A 173 -6.10 14.52 -9.34
N LYS A 174 -6.31 14.35 -8.04
CA LYS A 174 -5.90 15.29 -7.00
C LYS A 174 -4.37 15.49 -6.99
N GLU A 175 -3.62 14.40 -7.12
CA GLU A 175 -2.16 14.40 -7.12
C GLU A 175 -1.54 14.71 -8.51
N GLY A 176 -2.35 14.89 -9.54
CA GLY A 176 -1.88 15.16 -10.91
C GLY A 176 -1.11 14.00 -11.55
N LEU A 177 -1.40 12.76 -11.12
CA LEU A 177 -0.70 11.55 -11.55
C LEU A 177 -1.39 10.91 -12.77
N LYS A 178 -0.57 10.40 -13.70
CA LYS A 178 -1.05 9.72 -14.92
C LYS A 178 -0.76 8.21 -14.93
N GLN A 179 -0.35 7.66 -13.78
CA GLN A 179 -0.06 6.23 -13.70
C GLN A 179 -1.32 5.38 -13.90
N GLN A 180 -1.14 4.21 -14.52
CA GLN A 180 -2.19 3.20 -14.62
C GLN A 180 -2.19 2.35 -13.35
N VAL A 181 -3.37 2.18 -12.74
CA VAL A 181 -3.57 1.27 -11.60
C VAL A 181 -4.51 0.16 -12.02
N TYR A 182 -4.14 -1.07 -11.73
CA TYR A 182 -4.93 -2.28 -11.99
C TYR A 182 -5.59 -2.77 -10.71
N TYR A 183 -6.58 -3.66 -10.85
CA TYR A 183 -7.33 -4.21 -9.72
C TYR A 183 -7.37 -5.73 -9.79
N MET A 184 -7.35 -6.35 -8.62
CA MET A 184 -7.52 -7.79 -8.45
C MET A 184 -8.44 -8.05 -7.25
N PRO A 185 -9.75 -8.15 -7.44
CA PRO A 185 -10.68 -8.55 -6.39
C PRO A 185 -10.38 -9.96 -5.90
N ILE A 186 -10.52 -10.21 -4.60
CA ILE A 186 -10.35 -11.51 -3.97
C ILE A 186 -11.73 -12.02 -3.54
N LEU A 187 -12.11 -13.18 -4.06
CA LEU A 187 -13.37 -13.84 -3.78
C LEU A 187 -13.15 -14.84 -2.64
N GLU A 188 -13.65 -14.52 -1.45
CA GLU A 188 -13.41 -15.27 -0.22
C GLU A 188 -14.72 -15.70 0.47
N SER A 189 -15.88 -15.46 -0.17
CA SER A 189 -17.20 -15.82 0.33
C SER A 189 -18.06 -16.46 -0.76
N ALA A 190 -19.08 -17.18 -0.35
CA ALA A 190 -20.05 -17.77 -1.28
C ALA A 190 -20.72 -16.70 -2.16
N LEU A 191 -21.05 -15.54 -1.58
CA LEU A 191 -21.65 -14.42 -2.31
C LEU A 191 -20.70 -13.85 -3.36
N GLY A 192 -19.42 -13.66 -3.01
CA GLY A 192 -18.40 -13.20 -3.96
C GLY A 192 -18.21 -14.16 -5.13
N ILE A 193 -18.25 -15.48 -4.87
CA ILE A 193 -18.17 -16.50 -5.92
C ILE A 193 -19.40 -16.46 -6.83
N LEU A 194 -20.60 -16.33 -6.27
CA LEU A 194 -21.84 -16.23 -7.06
C LEU A 194 -21.84 -14.98 -7.95
N ASN A 195 -21.29 -13.87 -7.47
CA ASN A 195 -21.22 -12.59 -8.19
C ASN A 195 -19.91 -12.41 -8.97
N ALA A 196 -19.10 -13.47 -9.16
CA ALA A 196 -17.77 -13.37 -9.77
C ALA A 196 -17.79 -12.70 -11.14
N ARG A 197 -18.82 -12.95 -11.97
CA ARG A 197 -18.95 -12.35 -13.29
C ARG A 197 -19.13 -10.83 -13.20
N GLU A 198 -20.06 -10.37 -12.38
CA GLU A 198 -20.34 -8.94 -12.18
C GLU A 198 -19.13 -8.22 -11.61
N ILE A 199 -18.44 -8.83 -10.63
CA ILE A 199 -17.22 -8.31 -10.04
C ILE A 199 -16.11 -8.22 -11.09
N ALA A 200 -15.92 -9.25 -11.92
CA ALA A 200 -14.91 -9.24 -12.98
C ALA A 200 -15.14 -8.14 -14.01
N MET A 201 -16.40 -7.88 -14.36
CA MET A 201 -16.79 -6.89 -15.36
C MET A 201 -16.92 -5.46 -14.82
N ALA A 202 -16.81 -5.26 -13.51
CA ALA A 202 -17.04 -3.97 -12.85
C ALA A 202 -15.99 -2.90 -13.23
N SER A 203 -14.81 -3.29 -13.68
CA SER A 203 -13.78 -2.37 -14.16
C SER A 203 -12.99 -2.97 -15.33
N LYS A 204 -12.65 -2.12 -16.30
CA LYS A 204 -11.73 -2.47 -17.40
C LYS A 204 -10.29 -2.69 -16.91
N ASN A 205 -9.99 -2.22 -15.71
CA ASN A 205 -8.67 -2.34 -15.09
C ASN A 205 -8.54 -3.59 -14.21
N ASN A 206 -9.58 -4.43 -14.13
CA ASN A 206 -9.48 -5.73 -13.48
C ASN A 206 -8.56 -6.64 -14.31
N VAL A 207 -7.46 -7.09 -13.70
CA VAL A 207 -6.46 -7.96 -14.35
C VAL A 207 -6.67 -9.44 -14.00
N GLY A 208 -7.62 -9.75 -13.17
CA GLY A 208 -7.99 -11.09 -12.74
C GLY A 208 -8.79 -11.06 -11.45
N LEU A 209 -9.32 -12.23 -11.09
CA LEU A 209 -9.89 -12.50 -9.78
C LEU A 209 -8.95 -13.44 -9.03
N ALA A 210 -8.75 -13.22 -7.75
CA ALA A 210 -8.10 -14.17 -6.88
C ALA A 210 -9.16 -14.93 -6.08
N MET A 211 -8.92 -16.21 -5.84
CA MET A 211 -9.75 -17.02 -4.94
C MET A 211 -8.96 -17.25 -3.65
N GLY A 212 -9.60 -17.04 -2.52
CA GLY A 212 -9.08 -17.25 -1.18
C GLY A 212 -9.78 -18.38 -0.45
#